data_25e3e865c3aec7fa3f517d449967b98b
#
_entry.id   25e3e865c3aec7fa3f517d449967b98b
#
_cell.length_a   1.000
_cell.length_b   1.000
_cell.length_c   1.000
_cell.angle_alpha   90.00
_cell.angle_beta   90.00
_cell.angle_gamma   90.00
#
_symmetry.space_group_name_H-M   'P 1'
#
loop_
_entity.id
_entity.type
_entity.pdbx_description
1 polymer ?
#
loop_
_entity_poly.entity_id
_entity_poly.type
_entity_poly.pdbx_seq_one_letter_code
_entity_poly.pdbx_strand_id
1 'polypeptide(L)'
;MKKRIAILANHSGGLYDFRKDLISELKKHANVTVAVPHNDRWEELHELVDEVIELPVDRRGMNPIHDSKLFRQYRAMLKEVKPDLVLTYTIKPNIYGGLACRMAHIPYAVNITGLGSAIENGGWLKKFVLALYKPALQGARVVFFENAGNRDTLAATGVVPQGRDVVLNGAGVNLEDYPYQPYPQEGPVRFLFVGRVMHEKGVDELFAAAKRMKQEYGDGVEFHIVGSFEEEYKPLMDKLEQAGVVKYHGYQSDMKRFYAMVSCVVLPSYHEGMSNVLLEGAATGRALITSDIPGCREAEEDGVSGYLCPTKDADALCDAMRRFAKLPETRQAEMGRRGRTRMEQKFSKTAVVAETIKHLEI
;
A
#
# COMPACT_ATOMS: atom_id res chain seq x y z
N MET A 1 -21.70 13.81 24.71
CA MET A 1 -20.47 13.02 24.86
C MET A 1 -19.82 12.91 23.48
N LYS A 2 -18.49 12.97 23.42
CA LYS A 2 -17.75 12.76 22.18
C LYS A 2 -17.93 11.31 21.71
N LYS A 3 -18.13 11.08 20.41
CA LYS A 3 -18.23 9.70 19.86
C LYS A 3 -16.97 8.91 20.19
N ARG A 4 -17.06 7.59 20.23
CA ARG A 4 -15.94 6.65 20.40
C ARG A 4 -15.74 5.85 19.14
N ILE A 5 -14.55 5.87 18.59
CA ILE A 5 -14.20 5.13 17.38
C ILE A 5 -13.09 4.15 17.73
N ALA A 6 -13.26 2.88 17.35
CA ALA A 6 -12.19 1.89 17.45
C ALA A 6 -11.64 1.56 16.05
N ILE A 7 -10.32 1.40 15.96
CA ILE A 7 -9.63 1.00 14.73
C ILE A 7 -8.92 -0.33 14.97
N LEU A 8 -9.22 -1.33 14.14
CA LEU A 8 -8.62 -2.65 14.20
C LEU A 8 -7.70 -2.86 13.00
N ALA A 9 -6.43 -3.15 13.26
CA ALA A 9 -5.46 -3.42 12.19
C ALA A 9 -4.49 -4.55 12.61
N ASN A 10 -3.68 -5.03 11.68
CA ASN A 10 -2.71 -6.10 11.92
C ASN A 10 -1.26 -5.64 12.01
N HIS A 11 -1.01 -4.32 12.02
CA HIS A 11 0.34 -3.76 12.09
C HIS A 11 0.29 -2.29 12.52
N SER A 12 0.98 -1.94 13.61
CA SER A 12 1.00 -0.56 14.13
C SER A 12 1.69 0.40 13.17
N GLY A 13 2.88 0.06 12.67
CA GLY A 13 3.62 0.89 11.73
C GLY A 13 2.83 1.17 10.45
N GLY A 14 2.26 0.13 9.83
CA GLY A 14 1.45 0.32 8.63
C GLY A 14 0.19 1.17 8.87
N LEU A 15 -0.42 1.07 10.06
CA LEU A 15 -1.54 1.92 10.41
C LEU A 15 -1.09 3.38 10.57
N TYR A 16 0.00 3.62 11.30
CA TYR A 16 0.54 4.96 11.49
C TYR A 16 0.95 5.59 10.17
N ASP A 17 1.83 4.95 9.40
CA ASP A 17 2.42 5.54 8.19
C ASP A 17 1.36 5.91 7.14
N PHE A 18 0.30 5.10 7.01
CA PHE A 18 -0.70 5.31 5.96
C PHE A 18 -2.01 5.94 6.44
N ARG A 19 -2.30 5.96 7.75
CA ARG A 19 -3.60 6.43 8.28
C ARG A 19 -3.49 7.51 9.34
N LYS A 20 -2.29 8.01 9.68
CA LYS A 20 -2.10 9.08 10.69
C LYS A 20 -2.97 10.31 10.41
N ASP A 21 -3.08 10.73 9.13
CA ASP A 21 -3.88 11.89 8.75
C ASP A 21 -5.39 11.64 8.96
N LEU A 22 -5.89 10.46 8.61
CA LEU A 22 -7.27 10.07 8.89
C LEU A 22 -7.53 9.98 10.39
N ILE A 23 -6.62 9.36 11.15
CA ILE A 23 -6.73 9.26 12.62
C ILE A 23 -6.75 10.65 13.25
N SER A 24 -5.87 11.56 12.81
CA SER A 24 -5.83 12.95 13.28
C SER A 24 -7.15 13.69 13.00
N GLU A 25 -7.76 13.46 11.85
CA GLU A 25 -9.06 14.05 11.51
C GLU A 25 -10.18 13.45 12.38
N LEU A 26 -10.20 12.11 12.55
CA LEU A 26 -11.17 11.44 13.42
C LEU A 26 -11.12 11.97 14.87
N LYS A 27 -9.93 12.23 15.41
CA LYS A 27 -9.75 12.78 16.77
C LYS A 27 -10.39 14.15 16.98
N LYS A 28 -10.58 14.94 15.94
CA LYS A 28 -11.32 16.21 16.06
C LYS A 28 -12.79 15.97 16.45
N HIS A 29 -13.36 14.84 16.04
CA HIS A 29 -14.78 14.50 16.18
C HIS A 29 -15.06 13.42 17.23
N ALA A 30 -14.09 12.55 17.54
CA ALA A 30 -14.25 11.39 18.38
C ALA A 30 -13.05 11.13 19.29
N ASN A 31 -13.24 10.29 20.32
CA ASN A 31 -12.14 9.63 21.00
C ASN A 31 -11.77 8.36 20.18
N VAL A 32 -10.48 8.18 19.90
CA VAL A 32 -10.00 7.11 19.03
C VAL A 32 -9.20 6.10 19.84
N THR A 33 -9.68 4.86 19.88
CA THR A 33 -8.95 3.69 20.41
C THR A 33 -8.45 2.84 19.26
N VAL A 34 -7.20 2.41 19.31
CA VAL A 34 -6.60 1.54 18.28
C VAL A 34 -6.24 0.20 18.88
N ALA A 35 -6.61 -0.90 18.22
CA ALA A 35 -6.23 -2.26 18.61
C ALA A 35 -5.35 -2.90 17.52
N VAL A 36 -4.07 -3.09 17.85
CA VAL A 36 -3.01 -3.55 16.93
C VAL A 36 -1.96 -4.38 17.68
N PRO A 37 -1.17 -5.21 16.98
CA PRO A 37 0.04 -5.78 17.56
C PRO A 37 1.11 -4.71 17.77
N HIS A 38 1.97 -4.95 18.75
CA HIS A 38 3.17 -4.14 19.01
C HIS A 38 4.20 -4.38 17.91
N ASN A 39 4.36 -3.41 17.02
CA ASN A 39 5.34 -3.41 15.94
C ASN A 39 6.00 -2.02 15.86
N ASP A 40 6.55 -1.67 14.68
CA ASP A 40 7.14 -0.35 14.41
C ASP A 40 6.13 0.78 14.63
N ARG A 41 6.60 1.97 14.95
CA ARG A 41 5.76 3.17 15.19
C ARG A 41 4.78 3.05 16.36
N TRP A 42 5.08 2.18 17.30
CA TRP A 42 4.22 1.95 18.46
C TRP A 42 4.07 3.20 19.33
N GLU A 43 5.19 3.86 19.64
CA GLU A 43 5.18 5.07 20.46
C GLU A 43 4.50 6.24 19.75
N GLU A 44 4.81 6.44 18.46
CA GLU A 44 4.16 7.49 17.68
C GLU A 44 2.64 7.26 17.56
N LEU A 45 2.20 6.00 17.54
CA LEU A 45 0.78 5.69 17.54
C LEU A 45 0.14 6.01 18.89
N HIS A 46 0.83 5.76 20.02
CA HIS A 46 0.37 6.14 21.35
C HIS A 46 0.22 7.66 21.51
N GLU A 47 1.11 8.45 20.93
CA GLU A 47 1.01 9.90 20.92
C GLU A 47 -0.15 10.41 20.06
N LEU A 48 -0.46 9.68 19.00
CA LEU A 48 -1.47 10.05 18.02
C LEU A 48 -2.90 9.82 18.51
N VAL A 49 -3.19 8.74 19.24
CA VAL A 49 -4.55 8.32 19.62
C VAL A 49 -4.85 8.50 21.12
N ASP A 50 -6.08 8.29 21.53
CA ASP A 50 -6.47 8.41 22.94
C ASP A 50 -6.14 7.13 23.73
N GLU A 51 -6.12 5.99 23.05
CA GLU A 51 -5.80 4.69 23.66
C GLU A 51 -5.27 3.71 22.62
N VAL A 52 -4.21 2.97 22.95
CA VAL A 52 -3.73 1.83 22.15
C VAL A 52 -3.88 0.56 22.96
N ILE A 53 -4.55 -0.43 22.41
CA ILE A 53 -4.72 -1.77 22.98
C ILE A 53 -3.80 -2.72 22.20
N GLU A 54 -2.85 -3.32 22.89
CA GLU A 54 -2.02 -4.36 22.30
C GLU A 54 -2.87 -5.61 22.05
N LEU A 55 -2.97 -6.00 20.79
CA LEU A 55 -3.75 -7.16 20.40
C LEU A 55 -2.99 -7.94 19.32
N PRO A 56 -2.36 -9.07 19.69
CA PRO A 56 -1.56 -9.87 18.77
C PRO A 56 -2.39 -10.42 17.61
N VAL A 57 -1.94 -10.18 16.38
CA VAL A 57 -2.55 -10.70 15.16
C VAL A 57 -1.49 -11.46 14.36
N ASP A 58 -1.71 -12.76 14.15
CA ASP A 58 -0.89 -13.54 13.23
C ASP A 58 -1.21 -13.14 11.78
N ARG A 59 -0.30 -12.44 11.12
CA ARG A 59 -0.52 -11.86 9.78
C ARG A 59 -0.70 -12.91 8.67
N ARG A 60 -0.05 -14.06 8.77
CA ARG A 60 0.05 -15.05 7.68
C ARG A 60 -0.48 -16.43 8.04
N GLY A 61 -0.50 -16.77 9.32
CA GLY A 61 -0.97 -18.06 9.79
C GLY A 61 -2.46 -18.27 9.53
N MET A 62 -2.84 -19.48 9.18
CA MET A 62 -4.24 -19.91 9.08
C MET A 62 -4.58 -20.92 10.19
N ASN A 63 -4.16 -20.63 11.41
CA ASN A 63 -4.42 -21.51 12.55
C ASN A 63 -5.80 -21.17 13.15
N PRO A 64 -6.80 -22.08 13.07
CA PRO A 64 -8.14 -21.84 13.58
C PRO A 64 -8.20 -21.51 15.08
N ILE A 65 -7.23 -22.02 15.85
CA ILE A 65 -7.15 -21.75 17.30
C ILE A 65 -6.75 -20.30 17.55
N HIS A 66 -5.72 -19.82 16.83
CA HIS A 66 -5.27 -18.42 16.90
C HIS A 66 -6.38 -17.47 16.41
N ASP A 67 -7.04 -17.81 15.34
CA ASP A 67 -8.12 -17.01 14.77
C ASP A 67 -9.36 -16.98 15.69
N SER A 68 -9.70 -18.09 16.35
CA SER A 68 -10.75 -18.13 17.37
C SER A 68 -10.38 -17.31 18.62
N LYS A 69 -9.10 -17.29 19.01
CA LYS A 69 -8.60 -16.45 20.09
C LYS A 69 -8.72 -14.97 19.73
N LEU A 70 -8.26 -14.58 18.52
CA LEU A 70 -8.37 -13.22 18.00
C LEU A 70 -9.83 -12.74 17.99
N PHE A 71 -10.75 -13.55 17.49
CA PHE A 71 -12.18 -13.23 17.48
C PHE A 71 -12.73 -12.98 18.90
N ARG A 72 -12.36 -13.82 19.88
CA ARG A 72 -12.76 -13.63 21.29
C ARG A 72 -12.16 -12.37 21.89
N GLN A 73 -10.91 -12.06 21.57
CA GLN A 73 -10.24 -10.83 22.01
C GLN A 73 -10.94 -9.59 21.45
N TYR A 74 -11.30 -9.57 20.16
CA TYR A 74 -12.09 -8.46 19.59
C TYR A 74 -13.43 -8.30 20.30
N ARG A 75 -14.15 -9.41 20.58
CA ARG A 75 -15.42 -9.34 21.32
C ARG A 75 -15.26 -8.78 22.73
N ALA A 76 -14.21 -9.16 23.44
CA ALA A 76 -13.92 -8.66 24.80
C ALA A 76 -13.63 -7.15 24.75
N MET A 77 -12.74 -6.72 23.84
CA MET A 77 -12.37 -5.32 23.64
C MET A 77 -13.60 -4.47 23.27
N LEU A 78 -14.43 -4.91 22.33
CA LEU A 78 -15.65 -4.18 21.93
C LEU A 78 -16.63 -4.02 23.09
N LYS A 79 -16.73 -5.01 24.00
CA LYS A 79 -17.58 -4.92 25.20
C LYS A 79 -17.04 -3.93 26.22
N GLU A 80 -15.72 -3.77 26.31
CA GLU A 80 -15.04 -2.85 27.22
C GLU A 80 -15.07 -1.41 26.69
N VAL A 81 -14.57 -1.19 25.46
CA VAL A 81 -14.47 0.11 24.81
C VAL A 81 -15.84 0.69 24.45
N LYS A 82 -16.80 -0.16 24.07
CA LYS A 82 -18.16 0.21 23.61
C LYS A 82 -18.11 1.30 22.55
N PRO A 83 -17.42 1.09 21.41
CA PRO A 83 -17.31 2.11 20.38
C PRO A 83 -18.65 2.35 19.67
N ASP A 84 -18.87 3.58 19.22
CA ASP A 84 -20.02 3.98 18.40
C ASP A 84 -19.80 3.61 16.92
N LEU A 85 -18.53 3.44 16.50
CA LEU A 85 -18.13 3.02 15.17
C LEU A 85 -16.80 2.26 15.24
N VAL A 86 -16.64 1.25 14.39
CA VAL A 86 -15.38 0.50 14.25
C VAL A 86 -14.90 0.58 12.80
N LEU A 87 -13.62 0.87 12.61
CA LEU A 87 -12.94 0.75 11.31
C LEU A 87 -12.02 -0.47 11.35
N THR A 88 -12.05 -1.28 10.30
CA THR A 88 -11.17 -2.45 10.20
C THR A 88 -10.27 -2.35 8.98
N TYR A 89 -9.02 -2.75 9.13
CA TYR A 89 -8.01 -2.77 8.07
C TYR A 89 -7.36 -4.14 7.98
N THR A 90 -7.12 -4.62 6.76
CA THR A 90 -6.50 -5.90 6.45
C THR A 90 -7.39 -7.12 6.72
N ILE A 91 -7.00 -8.29 6.19
CA ILE A 91 -7.87 -9.46 6.04
C ILE A 91 -8.45 -9.94 7.38
N LYS A 92 -7.60 -10.23 8.39
CA LYS A 92 -8.07 -10.82 9.66
C LYS A 92 -8.92 -9.84 10.48
N PRO A 93 -8.53 -8.58 10.70
CA PRO A 93 -9.41 -7.58 11.31
C PRO A 93 -10.71 -7.37 10.55
N ASN A 94 -10.69 -7.38 9.21
CA ASN A 94 -11.90 -7.26 8.40
C ASN A 94 -12.86 -8.43 8.63
N ILE A 95 -12.35 -9.66 8.70
CA ILE A 95 -13.16 -10.86 8.93
C ILE A 95 -13.60 -10.94 10.40
N TYR A 96 -12.64 -11.09 11.32
CA TYR A 96 -12.95 -11.40 12.73
C TYR A 96 -13.45 -10.18 13.50
N GLY A 97 -12.92 -8.99 13.23
CA GLY A 97 -13.41 -7.73 13.76
C GLY A 97 -14.81 -7.40 13.22
N GLY A 98 -15.01 -7.53 11.91
CA GLY A 98 -16.33 -7.33 11.29
C GLY A 98 -17.40 -8.28 11.83
N LEU A 99 -17.08 -9.57 12.00
CA LEU A 99 -17.98 -10.55 12.63
C LEU A 99 -18.27 -10.20 14.09
N ALA A 100 -17.27 -9.77 14.86
CA ALA A 100 -17.45 -9.37 16.26
C ALA A 100 -18.36 -8.15 16.37
N CYS A 101 -18.17 -7.13 15.51
CA CYS A 101 -19.02 -5.94 15.45
C CYS A 101 -20.46 -6.30 15.08
N ARG A 102 -20.66 -7.13 14.05
CA ARG A 102 -21.97 -7.59 13.62
C ARG A 102 -22.73 -8.29 14.76
N MET A 103 -22.06 -9.20 15.48
CA MET A 103 -22.66 -9.90 16.63
C MET A 103 -22.96 -8.98 17.81
N ALA A 104 -22.18 -7.92 18.00
CA ALA A 104 -22.38 -6.92 19.03
C ALA A 104 -23.35 -5.79 18.61
N HIS A 105 -23.86 -5.83 17.38
CA HIS A 105 -24.69 -4.77 16.78
C HIS A 105 -24.03 -3.37 16.79
N ILE A 106 -22.69 -3.34 16.68
CA ILE A 106 -21.90 -2.11 16.61
C ILE A 106 -21.71 -1.74 15.13
N PRO A 107 -21.99 -0.49 14.71
CA PRO A 107 -21.69 -0.01 13.36
C PRO A 107 -20.22 -0.16 13.03
N TYR A 108 -19.88 -0.59 11.81
CA TYR A 108 -18.51 -0.72 11.37
C TYR A 108 -18.33 -0.48 9.88
N ALA A 109 -17.13 -0.04 9.52
CA ALA A 109 -16.65 0.13 8.17
C ALA A 109 -15.45 -0.79 7.92
N VAL A 110 -15.40 -1.41 6.74
CA VAL A 110 -14.34 -2.33 6.36
C VAL A 110 -13.47 -1.69 5.30
N ASN A 111 -12.14 -1.77 5.44
CA ASN A 111 -11.18 -1.25 4.46
C ASN A 111 -10.42 -2.41 3.81
N ILE A 112 -10.65 -2.64 2.54
CA ILE A 112 -9.96 -3.62 1.71
C ILE A 112 -8.73 -2.95 1.09
N THR A 113 -7.59 -3.08 1.77
CA THR A 113 -6.29 -2.50 1.36
C THR A 113 -5.53 -3.37 0.36
N GLY A 114 -6.13 -4.42 -0.13
CA GLY A 114 -5.64 -5.42 -1.06
C GLY A 114 -6.39 -6.72 -0.85
N LEU A 115 -6.47 -7.55 -1.88
CA LEU A 115 -7.20 -8.82 -1.80
C LEU A 115 -6.39 -9.91 -1.08
N GLY A 116 -5.06 -9.80 -1.16
CA GLY A 116 -4.11 -10.77 -0.63
C GLY A 116 -3.98 -12.02 -1.50
N SER A 117 -2.82 -12.64 -1.42
CA SER A 117 -2.45 -13.81 -2.25
C SER A 117 -3.44 -14.97 -2.17
N ALA A 118 -4.13 -15.14 -1.04
CA ALA A 118 -5.15 -16.17 -0.87
C ALA A 118 -6.35 -16.01 -1.82
N ILE A 119 -6.75 -14.79 -2.13
CA ILE A 119 -7.85 -14.51 -3.09
C ILE A 119 -7.31 -14.49 -4.52
N GLU A 120 -6.14 -13.92 -4.73
CA GLU A 120 -5.53 -13.70 -6.04
C GLU A 120 -5.07 -15.01 -6.68
N ASN A 121 -4.41 -15.89 -5.91
CA ASN A 121 -3.92 -17.19 -6.40
C ASN A 121 -5.03 -18.24 -6.61
N GLY A 122 -6.25 -17.96 -6.15
CA GLY A 122 -7.41 -18.82 -6.40
C GLY A 122 -7.45 -20.11 -5.56
N GLY A 123 -8.12 -21.13 -6.10
CA GLY A 123 -8.20 -22.44 -5.46
C GLY A 123 -9.18 -22.53 -4.29
N TRP A 124 -9.00 -23.57 -3.46
CA TRP A 124 -9.87 -23.83 -2.29
C TRP A 124 -9.73 -22.74 -1.21
N LEU A 125 -8.52 -22.19 -1.07
CA LEU A 125 -8.20 -21.15 -0.10
C LEU A 125 -9.01 -19.88 -0.38
N LYS A 126 -9.12 -19.47 -1.64
CA LYS A 126 -9.98 -18.36 -2.07
C LYS A 126 -11.43 -18.60 -1.62
N LYS A 127 -11.97 -19.80 -1.89
CA LYS A 127 -13.35 -20.13 -1.49
C LYS A 127 -13.55 -20.04 0.01
N PHE A 128 -12.59 -20.53 0.78
CA PHE A 128 -12.61 -20.49 2.24
C PHE A 128 -12.57 -19.05 2.78
N VAL A 129 -11.63 -18.23 2.30
CA VAL A 129 -11.53 -16.81 2.70
C VAL A 129 -12.78 -16.03 2.33
N LEU A 130 -13.33 -16.24 1.13
CA LEU A 130 -14.59 -15.60 0.71
C LEU A 130 -15.78 -16.04 1.58
N ALA A 131 -15.84 -17.30 2.00
CA ALA A 131 -16.88 -17.79 2.91
C ALA A 131 -16.81 -17.09 4.29
N LEU A 132 -15.63 -16.74 4.76
CA LEU A 132 -15.44 -15.95 5.99
C LEU A 132 -15.75 -14.46 5.77
N TYR A 133 -15.37 -13.90 4.63
CA TYR A 133 -15.65 -12.51 4.29
C TYR A 133 -17.14 -12.23 4.17
N LYS A 134 -17.90 -13.13 3.54
CA LYS A 134 -19.32 -12.92 3.26
C LYS A 134 -20.11 -12.47 4.50
N PRO A 135 -20.15 -13.23 5.63
CA PRO A 135 -20.87 -12.79 6.82
C PRO A 135 -20.26 -11.54 7.48
N ALA A 136 -18.94 -11.32 7.35
CA ALA A 136 -18.28 -10.15 7.91
C ALA A 136 -18.62 -8.86 7.15
N LEU A 137 -18.72 -8.91 5.81
CA LEU A 137 -19.06 -7.73 5.00
C LEU A 137 -20.56 -7.40 4.97
N GLN A 138 -21.42 -8.39 5.09
CA GLN A 138 -22.88 -8.23 5.03
C GLN A 138 -23.45 -7.23 6.05
N GLY A 139 -22.82 -7.06 7.19
CA GLY A 139 -23.23 -6.11 8.23
C GLY A 139 -22.50 -4.77 8.18
N ALA A 140 -21.49 -4.63 7.32
CA ALA A 140 -20.72 -3.38 7.20
C ALA A 140 -21.60 -2.23 6.72
N ARG A 141 -21.42 -1.03 7.30
CA ARG A 141 -22.07 0.21 6.86
C ARG A 141 -21.55 0.61 5.48
N VAL A 142 -20.23 0.50 5.30
CA VAL A 142 -19.50 0.76 4.06
C VAL A 142 -18.30 -0.17 3.95
N VAL A 143 -17.96 -0.57 2.72
CA VAL A 143 -16.77 -1.34 2.37
C VAL A 143 -15.92 -0.48 1.44
N PHE A 144 -14.81 0.02 1.96
CA PHE A 144 -13.86 0.82 1.20
C PHE A 144 -12.88 -0.08 0.45
N PHE A 145 -12.59 0.30 -0.78
CA PHE A 145 -11.57 -0.31 -1.64
C PHE A 145 -10.55 0.75 -2.05
N GLU A 146 -9.30 0.38 -2.17
CA GLU A 146 -8.23 1.30 -2.59
C GLU A 146 -8.12 1.45 -4.10
N ASN A 147 -8.73 0.56 -4.88
CA ASN A 147 -8.84 0.65 -6.34
C ASN A 147 -10.11 -0.07 -6.85
N ALA A 148 -10.53 0.30 -8.07
CA ALA A 148 -11.73 -0.26 -8.70
C ALA A 148 -11.57 -1.74 -9.07
N GLY A 149 -10.37 -2.17 -9.51
CA GLY A 149 -10.12 -3.56 -9.92
C GLY A 149 -10.33 -4.55 -8.77
N ASN A 150 -9.85 -4.22 -7.57
CA ASN A 150 -10.04 -5.04 -6.38
C ASN A 150 -11.52 -5.05 -5.96
N ARG A 151 -12.21 -3.90 -6.05
CA ARG A 151 -13.66 -3.81 -5.83
C ARG A 151 -14.42 -4.73 -6.78
N ASP A 152 -14.16 -4.65 -8.08
CA ASP A 152 -14.85 -5.43 -9.10
C ASP A 152 -14.59 -6.93 -8.93
N THR A 153 -13.34 -7.30 -8.66
CA THR A 153 -12.95 -8.70 -8.40
C THR A 153 -13.69 -9.27 -7.18
N LEU A 154 -13.80 -8.52 -6.09
CA LEU A 154 -14.48 -9.02 -4.89
C LEU A 154 -16.01 -8.96 -5.04
N ALA A 155 -16.55 -7.92 -5.66
CA ALA A 155 -17.98 -7.77 -5.92
C ALA A 155 -18.53 -8.89 -6.80
N ALA A 156 -17.79 -9.30 -7.84
CA ALA A 156 -18.14 -10.43 -8.71
C ALA A 156 -18.33 -11.76 -7.96
N THR A 157 -17.78 -11.91 -6.75
CA THR A 157 -17.98 -13.09 -5.92
C THR A 157 -19.27 -13.07 -5.09
N GLY A 158 -20.00 -11.96 -5.08
CA GLY A 158 -21.25 -11.80 -4.32
C GLY A 158 -21.06 -11.69 -2.80
N VAL A 159 -19.84 -11.41 -2.31
CA VAL A 159 -19.56 -11.22 -0.87
C VAL A 159 -19.74 -9.77 -0.43
N VAL A 160 -19.60 -8.81 -1.36
CA VAL A 160 -19.78 -7.38 -1.08
C VAL A 160 -21.26 -7.03 -1.11
N PRO A 161 -21.81 -6.38 -0.07
CA PRO A 161 -23.20 -5.94 -0.08
C PRO A 161 -23.45 -4.88 -1.16
N GLN A 162 -24.51 -5.03 -1.91
CA GLN A 162 -24.86 -4.10 -2.98
C GLN A 162 -25.04 -2.66 -2.47
N GLY A 163 -24.42 -1.69 -3.14
CA GLY A 163 -24.54 -0.27 -2.83
C GLY A 163 -23.81 0.18 -1.56
N ARG A 164 -22.94 -0.66 -0.99
CA ARG A 164 -22.12 -0.31 0.17
C ARG A 164 -20.62 -0.26 -0.14
N ASP A 165 -20.25 -0.48 -1.39
CA ASP A 165 -18.87 -0.39 -1.87
C ASP A 165 -18.52 1.04 -2.24
N VAL A 166 -17.38 1.51 -1.76
CA VAL A 166 -16.83 2.83 -2.08
C VAL A 166 -15.37 2.64 -2.50
N VAL A 167 -15.01 3.18 -3.65
CA VAL A 167 -13.62 3.18 -4.11
C VAL A 167 -12.97 4.48 -3.70
N LEU A 168 -11.90 4.39 -2.91
CA LEU A 168 -11.01 5.48 -2.56
C LEU A 168 -9.77 5.43 -3.46
N ASN A 169 -9.08 6.55 -3.59
CA ASN A 169 -7.78 6.61 -4.27
C ASN A 169 -6.65 6.19 -3.31
N GLY A 170 -6.66 4.93 -2.90
CA GLY A 170 -5.74 4.37 -1.89
C GLY A 170 -5.85 5.06 -0.54
N ALA A 171 -4.71 5.16 0.15
CA ALA A 171 -4.56 5.98 1.34
C ALA A 171 -4.36 7.47 1.00
N GLY A 172 -4.16 7.80 -0.27
CA GLY A 172 -3.68 9.11 -0.71
C GLY A 172 -2.21 9.37 -0.33
N VAL A 173 -1.64 10.42 -0.89
CA VAL A 173 -0.28 10.88 -0.55
C VAL A 173 -0.33 12.28 0.08
N ASN A 174 0.43 12.47 1.15
CA ASN A 174 0.59 13.77 1.79
C ASN A 174 1.58 14.61 0.96
N LEU A 175 1.06 15.63 0.28
CA LEU A 175 1.83 16.47 -0.64
C LEU A 175 2.79 17.44 0.07
N GLU A 176 2.61 17.65 1.37
CA GLU A 176 3.52 18.41 2.23
C GLU A 176 4.67 17.52 2.72
N ASP A 177 4.38 16.26 3.04
CA ASP A 177 5.41 15.28 3.38
C ASP A 177 6.29 14.92 2.18
N TYR A 178 5.71 14.90 0.97
CA TYR A 178 6.39 14.64 -0.31
C TYR A 178 6.24 15.84 -1.27
N PRO A 179 6.95 16.95 -0.98
CA PRO A 179 6.93 18.13 -1.85
C PRO A 179 7.61 17.84 -3.18
N TYR A 180 7.15 18.53 -4.23
CA TYR A 180 7.83 18.45 -5.53
C TYR A 180 9.31 18.79 -5.39
N GLN A 181 10.17 17.95 -5.98
CA GLN A 181 11.60 18.15 -6.07
C GLN A 181 12.01 18.30 -7.54
N PRO A 182 12.89 19.25 -7.89
CA PRO A 182 13.43 19.34 -9.24
C PRO A 182 13.99 18.00 -9.71
N TYR A 183 13.95 17.76 -11.00
CA TYR A 183 14.57 16.58 -11.60
C TYR A 183 16.10 16.62 -11.32
N PRO A 184 16.72 15.49 -10.91
CA PRO A 184 18.17 15.45 -10.68
C PRO A 184 18.91 15.82 -11.94
N GLN A 185 19.67 16.92 -11.88
CA GLN A 185 20.48 17.38 -13.00
C GLN A 185 21.85 16.71 -12.94
N GLU A 186 22.39 16.38 -14.09
CA GLU A 186 23.72 15.77 -14.29
C GLU A 186 23.87 14.36 -13.66
N GLY A 187 24.51 13.49 -14.41
CA GLY A 187 24.87 12.15 -14.01
C GLY A 187 23.99 11.06 -14.66
N PRO A 188 24.06 9.82 -14.14
CA PRO A 188 23.35 8.69 -14.70
C PRO A 188 21.84 8.79 -14.48
N VAL A 189 21.07 8.10 -15.33
CA VAL A 189 19.64 7.87 -15.08
C VAL A 189 19.51 6.90 -13.90
N ARG A 190 18.92 7.38 -12.79
CA ARG A 190 18.79 6.60 -11.55
C ARG A 190 17.40 6.03 -11.42
N PHE A 191 17.32 4.71 -11.33
CA PHE A 191 16.10 3.96 -11.07
C PHE A 191 16.03 3.55 -9.60
N LEU A 192 14.87 3.70 -8.97
CA LEU A 192 14.64 3.35 -7.57
C LEU A 192 13.54 2.30 -7.44
N PHE A 193 13.85 1.20 -6.80
CA PHE A 193 12.86 0.26 -6.27
C PHE A 193 12.74 0.46 -4.76
N VAL A 194 11.50 0.51 -4.28
CA VAL A 194 11.18 0.55 -2.85
C VAL A 194 10.16 -0.53 -2.55
N GLY A 195 10.49 -1.41 -1.62
CA GLY A 195 9.57 -2.48 -1.21
C GLY A 195 10.28 -3.65 -0.57
N ARG A 196 9.51 -4.56 -0.04
CA ARG A 196 10.05 -5.84 0.44
C ARG A 196 10.70 -6.58 -0.72
N VAL A 197 11.91 -7.07 -0.51
CA VAL A 197 12.62 -7.85 -1.52
C VAL A 197 12.06 -9.28 -1.48
N MET A 198 11.13 -9.56 -2.41
CA MET A 198 10.40 -10.82 -2.54
C MET A 198 9.87 -11.00 -3.97
N HIS A 199 9.61 -12.25 -4.36
CA HIS A 199 9.16 -12.61 -5.69
C HIS A 199 7.91 -11.84 -6.16
N GLU A 200 6.88 -11.73 -5.31
CA GLU A 200 5.62 -11.03 -5.67
C GLU A 200 5.80 -9.53 -5.94
N LYS A 201 6.95 -8.95 -5.57
CA LYS A 201 7.32 -7.56 -5.91
C LYS A 201 8.05 -7.43 -7.24
N GLY A 202 8.21 -8.52 -7.99
CA GLY A 202 8.82 -8.53 -9.31
C GLY A 202 10.34 -8.24 -9.28
N VAL A 203 11.01 -8.60 -8.18
CA VAL A 203 12.45 -8.33 -8.04
C VAL A 203 13.29 -9.19 -9.01
N ASP A 204 12.79 -10.34 -9.45
CA ASP A 204 13.49 -11.19 -10.44
C ASP A 204 13.54 -10.48 -11.78
N GLU A 205 12.44 -9.91 -12.24
CA GLU A 205 12.34 -9.12 -13.47
C GLU A 205 13.19 -7.85 -13.37
N LEU A 206 13.14 -7.18 -12.21
CA LEU A 206 13.94 -5.98 -11.97
C LEU A 206 15.44 -6.28 -12.06
N PHE A 207 15.92 -7.35 -11.42
CA PHE A 207 17.33 -7.72 -11.44
C PHE A 207 17.79 -8.17 -12.83
N ALA A 208 16.94 -8.88 -13.57
CA ALA A 208 17.22 -9.25 -14.94
C ALA A 208 17.30 -8.02 -15.85
N ALA A 209 16.35 -7.10 -15.73
CA ALA A 209 16.35 -5.85 -16.49
C ALA A 209 17.55 -4.96 -16.11
N ALA A 210 17.88 -4.81 -14.82
CA ALA A 210 19.02 -4.03 -14.33
C ALA A 210 20.34 -4.54 -14.90
N LYS A 211 20.56 -5.87 -14.93
CA LYS A 211 21.77 -6.46 -15.53
C LYS A 211 21.91 -6.09 -17.01
N ARG A 212 20.83 -6.19 -17.79
CA ARG A 212 20.83 -5.83 -19.21
C ARG A 212 21.09 -4.34 -19.44
N MET A 213 20.42 -3.49 -18.65
CA MET A 213 20.61 -2.05 -18.71
C MET A 213 22.06 -1.65 -18.36
N LYS A 214 22.67 -2.28 -17.35
CA LYS A 214 24.09 -2.05 -17.02
C LYS A 214 25.03 -2.54 -18.12
N GLN A 215 24.73 -3.63 -18.79
CA GLN A 215 25.52 -4.10 -19.96
C GLN A 215 25.43 -3.14 -21.15
N GLU A 216 24.25 -2.51 -21.38
CA GLU A 216 24.01 -1.60 -22.51
C GLU A 216 24.53 -0.18 -22.24
N TYR A 217 24.34 0.35 -21.01
CA TYR A 217 24.60 1.76 -20.67
C TYR A 217 25.78 1.99 -19.73
N GLY A 218 26.38 0.92 -19.17
CA GLY A 218 27.49 1.06 -18.22
C GLY A 218 27.14 1.99 -17.05
N ASP A 219 27.97 3.00 -16.84
CA ASP A 219 27.77 4.00 -15.79
C ASP A 219 26.72 5.07 -16.12
N GLY A 220 26.12 5.02 -17.31
CA GLY A 220 24.99 5.88 -17.69
C GLY A 220 23.69 5.57 -16.95
N VAL A 221 23.60 4.44 -16.23
CA VAL A 221 22.43 4.07 -15.42
C VAL A 221 22.84 3.57 -14.05
N GLU A 222 22.01 3.80 -13.03
CA GLU A 222 22.14 3.28 -11.66
C GLU A 222 20.81 2.69 -11.17
N PHE A 223 20.92 1.64 -10.36
CA PHE A 223 19.76 0.99 -9.74
C PHE A 223 19.89 1.00 -8.23
N HIS A 224 18.95 1.64 -7.56
CA HIS A 224 18.88 1.75 -6.11
C HIS A 224 17.75 0.87 -5.58
N ILE A 225 18.05 0.00 -4.63
CA ILE A 225 17.10 -0.93 -4.01
C ILE A 225 16.98 -0.59 -2.53
N VAL A 226 15.75 -0.29 -2.08
CA VAL A 226 15.43 0.03 -0.69
C VAL A 226 14.36 -0.92 -0.17
N GLY A 227 14.61 -1.56 0.97
CA GLY A 227 13.67 -2.44 1.64
C GLY A 227 14.33 -3.62 2.35
N SER A 228 13.53 -4.33 3.15
CA SER A 228 13.97 -5.54 3.84
C SER A 228 13.76 -6.78 2.99
N PHE A 229 14.56 -7.80 3.25
CA PHE A 229 14.32 -9.13 2.68
C PHE A 229 13.13 -9.78 3.38
N GLU A 230 12.19 -10.28 2.59
CA GLU A 230 11.08 -11.12 3.03
C GLU A 230 11.31 -12.59 2.63
N GLU A 231 12.16 -12.83 1.64
CA GLU A 231 12.58 -14.13 1.10
C GLU A 231 14.10 -14.18 0.96
N GLU A 232 14.66 -15.33 0.60
CA GLU A 232 16.11 -15.54 0.53
C GLU A 232 16.77 -14.92 -0.71
N TYR A 233 16.69 -13.59 -0.85
CA TYR A 233 17.35 -12.85 -1.92
C TYR A 233 18.73 -12.29 -1.55
N LYS A 234 19.15 -12.39 -0.29
CA LYS A 234 20.43 -11.79 0.15
C LYS A 234 21.64 -12.27 -0.65
N PRO A 235 21.84 -13.58 -0.92
CA PRO A 235 23.01 -14.03 -1.69
C PRO A 235 23.02 -13.52 -3.14
N LEU A 236 21.85 -13.34 -3.75
CA LEU A 236 21.72 -12.75 -5.08
C LEU A 236 22.00 -11.25 -5.04
N MET A 237 21.48 -10.54 -4.05
CA MET A 237 21.72 -9.11 -3.86
C MET A 237 23.22 -8.81 -3.70
N ASP A 238 23.91 -9.57 -2.83
CA ASP A 238 25.34 -9.41 -2.59
C ASP A 238 26.17 -9.59 -3.89
N LYS A 239 25.79 -10.57 -4.75
CA LYS A 239 26.41 -10.76 -6.07
C LYS A 239 26.15 -9.60 -7.03
N LEU A 240 24.94 -9.04 -7.01
CA LEU A 240 24.58 -7.91 -7.87
C LEU A 240 25.28 -6.62 -7.46
N GLU A 241 25.47 -6.40 -6.16
CA GLU A 241 26.24 -5.27 -5.65
C GLU A 241 27.73 -5.41 -6.00
N GLN A 242 28.33 -6.59 -5.76
CA GLN A 242 29.72 -6.86 -6.13
C GLN A 242 29.98 -6.67 -7.62
N ALA A 243 28.99 -7.00 -8.47
CA ALA A 243 29.06 -6.77 -9.91
C ALA A 243 28.73 -5.33 -10.33
N GLY A 244 28.44 -4.42 -9.39
CA GLY A 244 28.08 -3.03 -9.68
C GLY A 244 26.74 -2.86 -10.40
N VAL A 245 25.86 -3.87 -10.36
CA VAL A 245 24.56 -3.83 -11.04
C VAL A 245 23.55 -3.02 -10.25
N VAL A 246 23.51 -3.18 -8.93
CA VAL A 246 22.59 -2.48 -8.02
C VAL A 246 23.33 -1.86 -6.85
N LYS A 247 22.70 -0.92 -6.16
CA LYS A 247 23.10 -0.36 -4.86
C LYS A 247 21.99 -0.68 -3.86
N TYR A 248 22.24 -1.59 -2.94
CA TYR A 248 21.28 -1.96 -1.90
C TYR A 248 21.45 -1.10 -0.66
N HIS A 249 20.36 -0.55 -0.14
CA HIS A 249 20.36 0.40 0.97
C HIS A 249 19.71 -0.16 2.25
N GLY A 250 19.27 -1.42 2.22
CA GLY A 250 18.51 -1.99 3.34
C GLY A 250 17.16 -1.31 3.54
N TYR A 251 16.56 -1.56 4.69
CA TYR A 251 15.35 -0.84 5.10
C TYR A 251 15.70 0.61 5.47
N GLN A 252 14.89 1.55 5.00
CA GLN A 252 15.03 2.98 5.30
C GLN A 252 13.67 3.54 5.72
N SER A 253 13.66 4.30 6.79
CA SER A 253 12.45 5.00 7.28
C SER A 253 12.26 6.38 6.62
N ASP A 254 13.34 7.05 6.24
CA ASP A 254 13.30 8.30 5.49
C ASP A 254 13.48 8.04 3.98
N MET A 255 12.36 8.04 3.28
CA MET A 255 12.32 7.83 1.83
C MET A 255 12.50 9.10 1.01
N LYS A 256 12.33 10.28 1.62
CA LYS A 256 12.33 11.58 0.91
C LYS A 256 13.64 11.82 0.15
N ARG A 257 14.78 11.51 0.79
CA ARG A 257 16.10 11.63 0.17
C ARG A 257 16.29 10.72 -1.05
N PHE A 258 15.70 9.51 -1.00
CA PHE A 258 15.81 8.55 -2.12
C PHE A 258 14.98 9.02 -3.31
N TYR A 259 13.74 9.44 -3.07
CA TYR A 259 12.93 10.02 -4.15
C TYR A 259 13.57 11.27 -4.73
N ALA A 260 14.20 12.14 -3.91
CA ALA A 260 14.82 13.36 -4.40
C ALA A 260 16.01 13.10 -5.33
N MET A 261 16.78 12.04 -5.11
CA MET A 261 18.02 11.76 -5.84
C MET A 261 17.85 10.94 -7.13
N VAL A 262 16.67 10.36 -7.39
CA VAL A 262 16.46 9.44 -8.52
C VAL A 262 15.69 10.08 -9.66
N SER A 263 15.79 9.48 -10.83
CA SER A 263 15.12 9.91 -12.06
C SER A 263 13.73 9.28 -12.21
N CYS A 264 13.60 8.02 -11.78
CA CYS A 264 12.41 7.20 -12.00
C CYS A 264 12.23 6.19 -10.86
N VAL A 265 10.97 5.96 -10.44
CA VAL A 265 10.60 4.88 -9.53
C VAL A 265 10.12 3.69 -10.34
N VAL A 266 10.63 2.50 -10.01
CA VAL A 266 10.32 1.24 -10.70
C VAL A 266 9.70 0.26 -9.72
N LEU A 267 8.49 -0.21 -10.02
CA LEU A 267 7.77 -1.17 -9.17
C LEU A 267 7.05 -2.22 -10.02
N PRO A 268 7.71 -3.35 -10.37
CA PRO A 268 7.12 -4.39 -11.22
C PRO A 268 6.30 -5.41 -10.42
N SER A 269 5.56 -4.97 -9.40
CA SER A 269 4.76 -5.83 -8.53
C SER A 269 3.71 -6.63 -9.28
N TYR A 270 3.40 -7.82 -8.78
CA TYR A 270 2.32 -8.66 -9.33
C TYR A 270 0.96 -8.32 -8.75
N HIS A 271 0.92 -7.78 -7.52
CA HIS A 271 -0.31 -7.46 -6.79
C HIS A 271 -0.10 -6.26 -5.88
N GLU A 272 -1.05 -5.32 -5.89
CA GLU A 272 -1.08 -4.17 -4.99
C GLU A 272 -2.52 -3.83 -4.56
N GLY A 273 -2.66 -3.23 -3.40
CA GLY A 273 -3.88 -2.50 -3.03
C GLY A 273 -3.92 -1.15 -3.76
N MET A 274 -3.15 -0.21 -3.22
CA MET A 274 -2.66 1.00 -3.89
C MET A 274 -1.20 1.17 -3.48
N SER A 275 -0.32 1.31 -4.45
CA SER A 275 1.11 1.44 -4.16
C SER A 275 1.45 2.84 -3.66
N ASN A 276 1.62 2.99 -2.34
CA ASN A 276 2.07 4.26 -1.76
C ASN A 276 3.44 4.69 -2.31
N VAL A 277 4.33 3.74 -2.59
CA VAL A 277 5.65 4.01 -3.20
C VAL A 277 5.53 4.76 -4.53
N LEU A 278 4.57 4.37 -5.37
CA LEU A 278 4.29 5.06 -6.64
C LEU A 278 3.69 6.44 -6.39
N LEU A 279 2.74 6.56 -5.44
CA LEU A 279 2.15 7.85 -5.09
C LEU A 279 3.20 8.83 -4.54
N GLU A 280 4.09 8.38 -3.67
CA GLU A 280 5.17 9.17 -3.06
C GLU A 280 6.20 9.61 -4.12
N GLY A 281 6.62 8.67 -5.00
CA GLY A 281 7.52 8.95 -6.11
C GLY A 281 6.95 9.98 -7.08
N ALA A 282 5.69 9.81 -7.50
CA ALA A 282 5.00 10.76 -8.35
C ALA A 282 4.78 12.12 -7.68
N ALA A 283 4.43 12.13 -6.38
CA ALA A 283 4.28 13.36 -5.61
C ALA A 283 5.59 14.15 -5.56
N THR A 284 6.72 13.46 -5.43
CA THR A 284 8.06 14.08 -5.47
C THR A 284 8.47 14.54 -6.89
N GLY A 285 7.68 14.23 -7.91
CA GLY A 285 7.97 14.60 -9.31
C GLY A 285 8.86 13.60 -10.04
N ARG A 286 8.77 12.32 -9.69
CA ARG A 286 9.49 11.23 -10.38
C ARG A 286 8.57 10.55 -11.39
N ALA A 287 9.11 10.20 -12.55
CA ALA A 287 8.42 9.32 -13.49
C ALA A 287 8.28 7.92 -12.87
N LEU A 288 7.28 7.17 -13.33
CA LEU A 288 7.01 5.83 -12.83
C LEU A 288 7.17 4.79 -13.93
N ILE A 289 7.75 3.63 -13.61
CA ILE A 289 7.68 2.42 -14.44
C ILE A 289 7.11 1.33 -13.57
N THR A 290 5.94 0.81 -13.92
CA THR A 290 5.25 -0.13 -13.06
C THR A 290 4.43 -1.15 -13.85
N SER A 291 3.96 -2.18 -13.16
CA SER A 291 3.10 -3.20 -13.75
C SER A 291 1.71 -2.65 -14.10
N ASP A 292 1.14 -3.10 -15.20
CA ASP A 292 -0.24 -2.80 -15.61
C ASP A 292 -1.24 -3.68 -14.82
N ILE A 293 -1.33 -3.41 -13.52
CA ILE A 293 -2.24 -4.07 -12.56
C ILE A 293 -3.05 -3.05 -11.76
N PRO A 294 -4.19 -3.46 -11.18
CA PRO A 294 -4.89 -2.63 -10.20
C PRO A 294 -3.97 -2.27 -9.01
N GLY A 295 -4.05 -1.02 -8.59
CA GLY A 295 -3.20 -0.49 -7.50
C GLY A 295 -1.84 0.06 -7.96
N CYS A 296 -1.44 -0.19 -9.21
CA CYS A 296 -0.28 0.42 -9.85
C CYS A 296 -0.70 1.35 -10.98
N ARG A 297 -1.51 0.87 -11.93
CA ARG A 297 -1.93 1.63 -13.11
C ARG A 297 -2.68 2.92 -12.80
N GLU A 298 -3.32 3.00 -11.64
CA GLU A 298 -4.01 4.22 -11.23
C GLU A 298 -3.06 5.36 -10.88
N ALA A 299 -1.84 5.04 -10.44
CA ALA A 299 -0.83 6.03 -10.04
C ALA A 299 -0.23 6.79 -11.24
N GLU A 300 -0.26 6.21 -12.44
CA GLU A 300 0.36 6.80 -13.62
C GLU A 300 -0.58 6.86 -14.84
N GLU A 301 -0.13 7.53 -15.89
CA GLU A 301 -0.75 7.58 -17.21
C GLU A 301 0.31 7.20 -18.25
N ASP A 302 0.11 6.03 -18.91
CA ASP A 302 1.11 5.42 -19.80
C ASP A 302 1.58 6.35 -20.92
N GLY A 303 2.88 6.50 -21.03
CA GLY A 303 3.53 7.41 -21.98
C GLY A 303 3.47 8.89 -21.61
N VAL A 304 2.76 9.28 -20.54
CA VAL A 304 2.56 10.66 -20.08
C VAL A 304 3.35 10.94 -18.79
N SER A 305 3.16 10.15 -17.76
CA SER A 305 3.85 10.27 -16.47
C SER A 305 4.82 9.12 -16.18
N GLY A 306 4.88 8.13 -17.06
CA GLY A 306 5.72 6.96 -16.94
C GLY A 306 5.42 5.90 -17.99
N TYR A 307 5.63 4.64 -17.66
CA TYR A 307 5.33 3.51 -18.53
C TYR A 307 4.74 2.33 -17.75
N LEU A 308 3.71 1.73 -18.32
CA LEU A 308 3.14 0.46 -17.86
C LEU A 308 3.81 -0.73 -18.58
N CYS A 309 4.03 -1.81 -17.85
CA CYS A 309 4.52 -3.06 -18.44
C CYS A 309 3.71 -4.25 -17.92
N PRO A 310 3.64 -5.36 -18.68
CA PRO A 310 3.08 -6.61 -18.18
C PRO A 310 3.83 -7.12 -16.94
N THR A 311 3.13 -7.80 -16.05
CA THR A 311 3.76 -8.52 -14.93
C THR A 311 4.56 -9.72 -15.43
N LYS A 312 5.61 -10.10 -14.70
CA LYS A 312 6.41 -11.30 -14.97
C LYS A 312 7.08 -11.28 -16.37
N ASP A 313 7.39 -10.09 -16.84
CA ASP A 313 8.02 -9.86 -18.14
C ASP A 313 9.23 -8.93 -18.00
N ALA A 314 10.40 -9.53 -17.81
CA ALA A 314 11.66 -8.79 -17.67
C ALA A 314 12.07 -8.07 -18.95
N ASP A 315 11.64 -8.56 -20.12
CA ASP A 315 11.94 -7.93 -21.42
C ASP A 315 11.14 -6.64 -21.56
N ALA A 316 9.83 -6.70 -21.31
CA ALA A 316 8.97 -5.51 -21.32
C ALA A 316 9.40 -4.47 -20.29
N LEU A 317 9.80 -4.89 -19.07
CA LEU A 317 10.33 -3.99 -18.04
C LEU A 317 11.63 -3.31 -18.51
N CYS A 318 12.57 -4.09 -19.08
CA CYS A 318 13.82 -3.57 -19.63
C CYS A 318 13.55 -2.57 -20.77
N ASP A 319 12.59 -2.86 -21.65
CA ASP A 319 12.22 -1.97 -22.75
C ASP A 319 11.60 -0.66 -22.25
N ALA A 320 10.75 -0.71 -21.22
CA ALA A 320 10.21 0.49 -20.58
C ALA A 320 11.32 1.37 -19.98
N MET A 321 12.27 0.76 -19.25
CA MET A 321 13.45 1.46 -18.70
C MET A 321 14.32 2.04 -19.82
N ARG A 322 14.56 1.29 -20.91
CA ARG A 322 15.34 1.73 -22.07
C ARG A 322 14.67 2.92 -22.76
N ARG A 323 13.34 2.86 -22.96
CA ARG A 323 12.56 3.98 -23.53
C ARG A 323 12.73 5.22 -22.67
N PHE A 324 12.60 5.11 -21.35
CA PHE A 324 12.79 6.22 -20.43
C PHE A 324 14.22 6.78 -20.47
N ALA A 325 15.25 5.93 -20.40
CA ALA A 325 16.65 6.35 -20.39
C ALA A 325 17.08 7.06 -21.70
N LYS A 326 16.44 6.75 -22.83
CA LYS A 326 16.70 7.41 -24.13
C LYS A 326 16.02 8.77 -24.29
N LEU A 327 15.09 9.12 -23.41
CA LEU A 327 14.45 10.44 -23.49
C LEU A 327 15.43 11.54 -23.11
N PRO A 328 15.34 12.73 -23.74
CA PRO A 328 16.02 13.91 -23.24
C PRO A 328 15.60 14.21 -21.78
N GLU A 329 16.51 14.71 -20.97
CA GLU A 329 16.28 15.02 -19.55
C GLU A 329 15.05 15.91 -19.33
N THR A 330 14.81 16.86 -20.23
CA THR A 330 13.62 17.72 -20.21
C THR A 330 12.31 16.94 -20.30
N ARG A 331 12.29 15.85 -21.09
CA ARG A 331 11.12 14.98 -21.23
C ARG A 331 10.97 14.04 -20.02
N GLN A 332 12.07 13.53 -19.46
CA GLN A 332 12.06 12.75 -18.22
C GLN A 332 11.51 13.62 -17.08
N ALA A 333 11.98 14.86 -16.95
CA ALA A 333 11.49 15.82 -15.96
C ALA A 333 10.00 16.18 -16.17
N GLU A 334 9.55 16.32 -17.43
CA GLU A 334 8.14 16.58 -17.75
C GLU A 334 7.24 15.42 -17.33
N MET A 335 7.65 14.17 -17.56
CA MET A 335 6.91 12.99 -17.07
C MET A 335 6.72 13.04 -15.56
N GLY A 336 7.76 13.35 -14.80
CA GLY A 336 7.67 13.53 -13.35
C GLY A 336 6.71 14.64 -12.94
N ARG A 337 6.73 15.79 -13.62
CA ARG A 337 5.78 16.89 -13.37
C ARG A 337 4.33 16.47 -13.63
N ARG A 338 4.08 15.72 -14.70
CA ARG A 338 2.74 15.16 -14.99
C ARG A 338 2.27 14.22 -13.90
N GLY A 339 3.17 13.36 -13.41
CA GLY A 339 2.89 12.50 -12.25
C GLY A 339 2.49 13.32 -11.03
N ARG A 340 3.25 14.38 -10.69
CA ARG A 340 2.92 15.30 -9.58
C ARG A 340 1.53 15.92 -9.74
N THR A 341 1.21 16.44 -10.91
CA THR A 341 -0.12 17.03 -11.18
C THR A 341 -1.24 16.02 -10.97
N ARG A 342 -1.03 14.76 -11.38
CA ARG A 342 -1.98 13.67 -11.14
C ARG A 342 -2.19 13.42 -9.65
N MET A 343 -1.12 13.45 -8.83
CA MET A 343 -1.22 13.29 -7.37
C MET A 343 -2.04 14.42 -6.74
N GLU A 344 -1.81 15.66 -7.15
CA GLU A 344 -2.56 16.82 -6.69
C GLU A 344 -4.05 16.72 -7.01
N GLN A 345 -4.39 16.26 -8.20
CA GLN A 345 -5.77 16.19 -8.68
C GLN A 345 -6.56 15.01 -8.12
N LYS A 346 -5.92 13.84 -7.93
CA LYS A 346 -6.64 12.60 -7.66
C LYS A 346 -6.27 11.91 -6.35
N PHE A 347 -5.01 12.06 -5.91
CA PHE A 347 -4.46 11.26 -4.81
C PHE A 347 -4.08 12.07 -3.58
N SER A 348 -4.51 13.34 -3.48
CA SER A 348 -4.27 14.15 -2.30
C SER A 348 -4.82 13.46 -1.04
N LYS A 349 -3.98 13.29 -0.04
CA LYS A 349 -4.35 12.72 1.27
C LYS A 349 -5.56 13.43 1.87
N THR A 350 -5.58 14.75 1.82
CA THR A 350 -6.68 15.56 2.35
C THR A 350 -8.01 15.21 1.67
N ALA A 351 -8.02 15.05 0.35
CA ALA A 351 -9.23 14.69 -0.39
C ALA A 351 -9.71 13.26 -0.04
N VAL A 352 -8.78 12.30 0.06
CA VAL A 352 -9.10 10.90 0.43
C VAL A 352 -9.64 10.84 1.86
N VAL A 353 -9.05 11.57 2.80
CA VAL A 353 -9.53 11.65 4.18
C VAL A 353 -10.93 12.25 4.24
N ALA A 354 -11.16 13.38 3.55
CA ALA A 354 -12.47 14.02 3.50
C ALA A 354 -13.56 13.09 2.93
N GLU A 355 -13.27 12.38 1.85
CA GLU A 355 -14.20 11.42 1.27
C GLU A 355 -14.47 10.22 2.20
N THR A 356 -13.44 9.75 2.91
CA THR A 356 -13.59 8.69 3.92
C THR A 356 -14.53 9.15 5.05
N ILE A 357 -14.29 10.32 5.62
CA ILE A 357 -15.10 10.89 6.72
C ILE A 357 -16.56 11.06 6.30
N LYS A 358 -16.81 11.56 5.10
CA LYS A 358 -18.15 11.74 4.54
C LYS A 358 -18.93 10.42 4.52
N HIS A 359 -18.32 9.33 4.09
CA HIS A 359 -18.95 8.00 4.05
C HIS A 359 -19.08 7.33 5.42
N LEU A 360 -18.31 7.77 6.42
CA LEU A 360 -18.45 7.30 7.80
C LEU A 360 -19.60 7.98 8.54
N GLU A 361 -20.12 9.12 8.03
CA GLU A 361 -21.21 9.91 8.62
C GLU A 361 -20.90 10.34 10.08
N ILE A 362 -19.69 10.84 10.29
CA ILE A 362 -19.17 11.26 11.61
C ILE A 362 -19.39 12.76 11.84
#